data_7d9551f9e174fa09c18ba056f903ef52
#
_entry.id   7d9551f9e174fa09c18ba056f903ef52
#
_cell.length_a   1.000
_cell.length_b   1.000
_cell.length_c   1.000
_cell.angle_alpha   90.00
_cell.angle_beta   90.00
_cell.angle_gamma   90.00
#
_symmetry.space_group_name_H-M   'P 1'
#
loop_
_entity.id
_entity.type
_entity.pdbx_description
1 polymer ?
#
loop_
_entity_poly.entity_id
_entity_poly.type
_entity_poly.pdbx_seq_one_letter_code
_entity_poly.pdbx_strand_id
1 'polypeptide(L)'
;MKKVFEVLIVAFAYASVVVGAGNASGMEPFFYYTSFGQHGTMGVILATILYGIVGYFVVGLGQRLRSKNYKKATYLVGGKIVGRFIDILILFMMLGTGIIMISGSAALFKQQYGLPLWQGALVMMLLVVITLMLRLRKIILVIGMITPILIGLLSIVVYQGLSNQTETFADLNDYVILVGNTLPDTLPNWWVAALNHVAMMTVAGFGMSLVIGGEEKNAKVALYGGA
;
A
#
# COMPACT_ATOMS: atom_id res chain seq x y z
N MET A 1 14.28 -16.55 -18.13
CA MET A 1 13.08 -15.75 -18.40
C MET A 1 11.89 -16.11 -17.50
N LYS A 2 11.44 -17.37 -17.39
CA LYS A 2 10.28 -17.77 -16.57
C LYS A 2 10.36 -17.35 -15.09
N LYS A 3 11.50 -17.55 -14.44
CA LYS A 3 11.71 -17.18 -13.02
C LYS A 3 11.67 -15.66 -12.79
N VAL A 4 12.19 -14.85 -13.72
CA VAL A 4 12.14 -13.38 -13.62
C VAL A 4 10.69 -12.89 -13.70
N PHE A 5 9.92 -13.48 -14.61
CA PHE A 5 8.49 -13.16 -14.72
C PHE A 5 7.69 -13.52 -13.46
N GLU A 6 7.98 -14.67 -12.83
CA GLU A 6 7.38 -15.06 -11.56
C GLU A 6 7.75 -14.08 -10.43
N VAL A 7 9.01 -13.64 -10.36
CA VAL A 7 9.46 -12.60 -9.40
C VAL A 7 8.71 -11.29 -9.61
N LEU A 8 8.57 -10.83 -10.86
CA LEU A 8 7.84 -9.61 -11.17
C LEU A 8 6.34 -9.69 -10.79
N ILE A 9 5.69 -10.85 -11.00
CA ILE A 9 4.30 -11.03 -10.57
C ILE A 9 4.18 -10.87 -9.06
N VAL A 10 5.06 -11.49 -8.29
CA VAL A 10 5.06 -11.40 -6.82
C VAL A 10 5.35 -9.98 -6.38
N ALA A 11 6.35 -9.32 -6.99
CA ALA A 11 6.71 -7.92 -6.70
C ALA A 11 5.54 -6.97 -6.97
N PHE A 12 4.90 -7.08 -8.13
CA PHE A 12 3.75 -6.26 -8.47
C PHE A 12 2.54 -6.55 -7.56
N ALA A 13 2.30 -7.80 -7.22
CA ALA A 13 1.23 -8.15 -6.28
C ALA A 13 1.51 -7.56 -4.89
N TYR A 14 2.75 -7.65 -4.39
CA TYR A 14 3.14 -7.05 -3.10
C TYR A 14 3.04 -5.51 -3.15
N ALA A 15 3.61 -4.88 -4.17
CA ALA A 15 3.53 -3.43 -4.35
C ALA A 15 2.08 -2.93 -4.39
N SER A 16 1.19 -3.65 -5.08
CA SER A 16 -0.23 -3.30 -5.16
C SER A 16 -0.94 -3.32 -3.80
N VAL A 17 -0.57 -4.28 -2.95
CA VAL A 17 -1.12 -4.38 -1.58
C VAL A 17 -0.65 -3.23 -0.70
N VAL A 18 0.60 -2.78 -0.89
CA VAL A 18 1.20 -1.69 -0.10
C VAL A 18 0.73 -0.32 -0.58
N VAL A 19 0.55 -0.14 -1.90
CA VAL A 19 0.21 1.19 -2.47
C VAL A 19 -1.19 1.64 -2.09
N GLY A 20 -2.12 0.96 -1.66
CA GLY A 20 -3.43 1.42 -1.20
C GLY A 20 -4.08 2.60 -1.98
N ALA A 21 -5.34 2.89 -1.68
CA ALA A 21 -6.09 3.96 -2.34
C ALA A 21 -5.62 5.38 -1.91
N GLY A 22 -5.08 5.54 -0.72
CA GLY A 22 -4.55 6.81 -0.22
C GLY A 22 -3.34 7.30 -1.02
N ASN A 23 -2.45 6.37 -1.42
CA ASN A 23 -1.36 6.69 -2.33
C ASN A 23 -1.86 7.05 -3.74
N ALA A 24 -2.88 6.35 -4.23
CA ALA A 24 -3.45 6.63 -5.55
C ALA A 24 -4.16 7.99 -5.62
N SER A 25 -4.75 8.46 -4.51
CA SER A 25 -5.37 9.79 -4.40
C SER A 25 -4.36 10.94 -4.23
N GLY A 26 -3.09 10.64 -3.96
CA GLY A 26 -2.05 11.62 -3.66
C GLY A 26 -2.08 12.15 -2.22
N MET A 27 -3.10 11.84 -1.43
CA MET A 27 -3.24 12.35 -0.05
C MET A 27 -2.15 11.82 0.89
N GLU A 28 -1.87 10.51 0.84
CA GLU A 28 -0.82 9.91 1.67
C GLU A 28 0.58 10.40 1.30
N PRO A 29 1.01 10.40 0.01
CA PRO A 29 2.29 11.00 -0.38
C PRO A 29 2.42 12.45 0.05
N PHE A 30 1.35 13.23 -0.07
CA PHE A 30 1.35 14.61 0.38
C PHE A 30 1.57 14.72 1.88
N PHE A 31 0.79 13.99 2.69
CA PHE A 31 0.83 14.06 4.14
C PHE A 31 2.13 13.51 4.74
N TYR A 32 2.61 12.37 4.24
CA TYR A 32 3.78 11.70 4.82
C TYR A 32 5.12 12.14 4.25
N TYR A 33 5.14 12.77 3.07
CA TYR A 33 6.39 13.13 2.39
C TYR A 33 6.42 14.59 1.93
N THR A 34 5.51 15.01 1.04
CA THR A 34 5.56 16.35 0.42
C THR A 34 5.46 17.46 1.44
N SER A 35 4.71 17.27 2.53
CA SER A 35 4.60 18.22 3.64
C SER A 35 5.92 18.54 4.36
N PHE A 36 6.96 17.74 4.15
CA PHE A 36 8.30 17.96 4.70
C PHE A 36 9.27 18.63 3.71
N GLY A 37 8.78 19.12 2.55
CA GLY A 37 9.58 19.78 1.54
C GLY A 37 10.74 18.91 1.04
N GLN A 38 11.95 19.47 0.99
CA GLN A 38 13.13 18.74 0.51
C GLN A 38 13.44 17.48 1.35
N HIS A 39 13.17 17.50 2.65
CA HIS A 39 13.38 16.33 3.52
C HIS A 39 12.38 15.19 3.22
N GLY A 40 11.25 15.50 2.60
CA GLY A 40 10.29 14.48 2.15
C GLY A 40 10.88 13.48 1.16
N THR A 41 11.78 13.92 0.28
CA THR A 41 12.52 13.03 -0.64
C THR A 41 13.34 11.98 0.10
N MET A 42 14.03 12.39 1.19
CA MET A 42 14.74 11.44 2.05
C MET A 42 13.77 10.46 2.74
N GLY A 43 12.57 10.95 3.11
CA GLY A 43 11.50 10.13 3.65
C GLY A 43 11.04 9.04 2.67
N VAL A 44 10.88 9.38 1.38
CA VAL A 44 10.51 8.41 0.33
C VAL A 44 11.61 7.36 0.15
N ILE A 45 12.89 7.77 0.11
CA ILE A 45 14.01 6.84 -0.03
C ILE A 45 14.05 5.87 1.17
N LEU A 46 13.93 6.39 2.39
CA LEU A 46 13.88 5.57 3.60
C LEU A 46 12.71 4.59 3.56
N ALA A 47 11.51 5.05 3.21
CA ALA A 47 10.33 4.22 3.11
C ALA A 47 10.49 3.11 2.06
N THR A 48 11.06 3.43 0.89
CA THR A 48 11.31 2.44 -0.18
C THR A 48 12.22 1.32 0.30
N ILE A 49 13.32 1.65 0.98
CA ILE A 49 14.25 0.65 1.54
C ILE A 49 13.51 -0.21 2.59
N LEU A 50 12.75 0.42 3.47
CA LEU A 50 12.01 -0.29 4.51
C LEU A 50 10.93 -1.21 3.93
N TYR A 51 10.18 -0.76 2.91
CA TYR A 51 9.20 -1.61 2.23
C TYR A 51 9.86 -2.84 1.58
N GLY A 52 11.02 -2.67 0.94
CA GLY A 52 11.78 -3.81 0.40
C GLY A 52 12.21 -4.80 1.49
N ILE A 53 12.76 -4.30 2.61
CA ILE A 53 13.17 -5.14 3.74
C ILE A 53 11.95 -5.88 4.34
N VAL A 54 10.88 -5.16 4.63
CA VAL A 54 9.66 -5.74 5.22
C VAL A 54 9.04 -6.76 4.28
N GLY A 55 8.93 -6.43 2.98
CA GLY A 55 8.37 -7.32 1.98
C GLY A 55 9.19 -8.59 1.83
N TYR A 56 10.52 -8.49 1.80
CA TYR A 56 11.42 -9.64 1.79
C TYR A 56 11.10 -10.62 2.94
N PHE A 57 10.95 -10.09 4.16
CA PHE A 57 10.65 -10.92 5.33
C PHE A 57 9.22 -11.44 5.35
N VAL A 58 8.23 -10.60 5.09
CA VAL A 58 6.81 -10.96 5.21
C VAL A 58 6.40 -11.95 4.12
N VAL A 59 6.75 -11.68 2.85
CA VAL A 59 6.44 -12.57 1.73
C VAL A 59 7.25 -13.87 1.87
N GLY A 60 8.52 -13.78 2.28
CA GLY A 60 9.36 -14.94 2.56
C GLY A 60 8.84 -15.81 3.71
N LEU A 61 8.33 -15.20 4.78
CA LEU A 61 7.68 -15.91 5.89
C LEU A 61 6.41 -16.60 5.40
N GLY A 62 5.60 -15.91 4.61
CA GLY A 62 4.41 -16.46 3.99
C GLY A 62 4.70 -17.74 3.20
N GLN A 63 5.76 -17.72 2.40
CA GLN A 63 6.23 -18.88 1.62
C GLN A 63 6.66 -20.05 2.51
N ARG A 64 7.47 -19.79 3.53
CA ARG A 64 7.95 -20.83 4.47
C ARG A 64 6.80 -21.48 5.22
N LEU A 65 5.81 -20.71 5.64
CA LEU A 65 4.65 -21.19 6.39
C LEU A 65 3.56 -21.78 5.50
N ARG A 66 3.69 -21.65 4.17
CA ARG A 66 2.58 -21.95 3.23
C ARG A 66 1.28 -21.32 3.69
N SER A 67 1.35 -20.02 4.01
CA SER A 67 0.28 -19.30 4.68
C SER A 67 -0.90 -19.09 3.73
N LYS A 68 -2.07 -19.60 4.12
CA LYS A 68 -3.36 -19.29 3.50
C LYS A 68 -4.07 -18.13 4.20
N ASN A 69 -3.58 -17.74 5.36
CA ASN A 69 -4.06 -16.62 6.17
C ASN A 69 -2.93 -16.12 7.09
N TYR A 70 -3.11 -14.92 7.65
CA TYR A 70 -2.10 -14.29 8.52
C TYR A 70 -2.00 -14.91 9.93
N LYS A 71 -3.04 -15.60 10.40
CA LYS A 71 -3.11 -16.15 11.77
C LYS A 71 -1.94 -17.07 12.10
N LYS A 72 -1.55 -17.93 11.14
CA LYS A 72 -0.45 -18.87 11.36
C LYS A 72 0.86 -18.15 11.70
N ALA A 73 1.14 -17.02 11.06
CA ALA A 73 2.34 -16.22 11.32
C ALA A 73 2.24 -15.50 12.68
N THR A 74 1.11 -14.87 13.00
CA THR A 74 0.93 -14.15 14.25
C THR A 74 1.01 -15.04 15.47
N TYR A 75 0.42 -16.24 15.39
CA TYR A 75 0.49 -17.21 16.49
C TYR A 75 1.86 -17.90 16.63
N LEU A 76 2.62 -18.01 15.53
CA LEU A 76 3.98 -18.53 15.57
C LEU A 76 4.92 -17.58 16.32
N VAL A 77 4.78 -16.27 16.09
CA VAL A 77 5.65 -15.24 16.67
C VAL A 77 5.19 -14.84 18.09
N GLY A 78 3.90 -14.64 18.27
CA GLY A 78 3.33 -14.10 19.51
C GLY A 78 2.79 -15.16 20.48
N GLY A 79 2.82 -16.44 20.14
CA GLY A 79 2.18 -17.48 20.93
C GLY A 79 0.66 -17.30 21.05
N LYS A 80 0.03 -17.96 22.02
CA LYS A 80 -1.45 -17.96 22.15
C LYS A 80 -2.03 -16.63 22.65
N ILE A 81 -1.36 -15.96 23.59
CA ILE A 81 -1.89 -14.75 24.24
C ILE A 81 -1.63 -13.53 23.37
N VAL A 82 -0.36 -13.24 23.07
CA VAL A 82 0.03 -12.09 22.25
C VAL A 82 -0.48 -12.24 20.82
N GLY A 83 -0.46 -13.46 20.26
CA GLY A 83 -1.01 -13.74 18.94
C GLY A 83 -2.51 -13.43 18.81
N ARG A 84 -3.31 -13.69 19.86
CA ARG A 84 -4.73 -13.33 19.90
C ARG A 84 -4.94 -11.81 19.94
N PHE A 85 -4.14 -11.11 20.73
CA PHE A 85 -4.20 -9.65 20.81
C PHE A 85 -3.85 -9.01 19.45
N ILE A 86 -2.78 -9.47 18.82
CA ILE A 86 -2.38 -9.02 17.48
C ILE A 86 -3.47 -9.35 16.44
N ASP A 87 -4.11 -10.53 16.51
CA ASP A 87 -5.20 -10.93 15.62
C ASP A 87 -6.37 -9.95 15.69
N ILE A 88 -6.77 -9.55 16.89
CA ILE A 88 -7.84 -8.55 17.12
C ILE A 88 -7.45 -7.19 16.55
N LEU A 89 -6.22 -6.74 16.78
CA LEU A 89 -5.73 -5.47 16.25
C LEU A 89 -5.71 -5.47 14.72
N ILE A 90 -5.21 -6.54 14.09
CA ILE A 90 -5.19 -6.68 12.63
C ILE A 90 -6.61 -6.66 12.07
N LEU A 91 -7.55 -7.39 12.68
CA LEU A 91 -8.95 -7.39 12.26
C LEU A 91 -9.57 -5.99 12.34
N PHE A 92 -9.33 -5.27 13.44
CA PHE A 92 -9.81 -3.90 13.61
C PHE A 92 -9.23 -2.96 12.56
N MET A 93 -7.93 -3.03 12.30
CA MET A 93 -7.24 -2.25 11.27
C MET A 93 -7.76 -2.59 9.87
N MET A 94 -7.95 -3.86 9.55
CA MET A 94 -8.50 -4.28 8.24
C MET A 94 -9.93 -3.79 8.02
N LEU A 95 -10.78 -3.83 9.04
CA LEU A 95 -12.14 -3.28 8.96
C LEU A 95 -12.10 -1.76 8.73
N GLY A 96 -11.30 -1.04 9.52
CA GLY A 96 -11.13 0.41 9.37
C GLY A 96 -10.63 0.79 7.97
N THR A 97 -9.59 0.11 7.50
CA THR A 97 -9.05 0.31 6.14
C THR A 97 -10.11 0.02 5.08
N GLY A 98 -10.88 -1.05 5.22
CA GLY A 98 -11.97 -1.38 4.28
C GLY A 98 -13.03 -0.29 4.19
N ILE A 99 -13.45 0.27 5.33
CA ILE A 99 -14.42 1.38 5.38
C ILE A 99 -13.83 2.63 4.70
N ILE A 100 -12.58 2.98 4.99
CA ILE A 100 -11.90 4.13 4.39
C ILE A 100 -11.79 3.96 2.87
N MET A 101 -11.42 2.77 2.39
CA MET A 101 -11.28 2.46 0.96
C MET A 101 -12.63 2.57 0.22
N ILE A 102 -13.70 2.05 0.79
CA ILE A 102 -15.04 2.17 0.20
C ILE A 102 -15.49 3.63 0.18
N SER A 103 -15.30 4.36 1.27
CA SER A 103 -15.66 5.77 1.37
C SER A 103 -14.85 6.64 0.39
N GLY A 104 -13.54 6.40 0.29
CA GLY A 104 -12.66 7.09 -0.66
C GLY A 104 -13.07 6.83 -2.10
N SER A 105 -13.37 5.59 -2.45
CA SER A 105 -13.87 5.23 -3.78
C SER A 105 -15.22 5.90 -4.08
N ALA A 106 -16.13 5.94 -3.11
CA ALA A 106 -17.42 6.64 -3.26
C ALA A 106 -17.24 8.15 -3.50
N ALA A 107 -16.27 8.77 -2.82
CA ALA A 107 -15.93 10.17 -3.04
C ALA A 107 -15.37 10.42 -4.45
N LEU A 108 -14.51 9.53 -4.95
CA LEU A 108 -14.01 9.60 -6.33
C LEU A 108 -15.14 9.45 -7.37
N PHE A 109 -16.06 8.52 -7.18
CA PHE A 109 -17.23 8.38 -8.07
C PHE A 109 -18.10 9.64 -8.06
N LYS A 110 -18.29 10.27 -6.91
CA LYS A 110 -18.99 11.55 -6.82
C LYS A 110 -18.25 12.65 -7.57
N GLN A 111 -16.94 12.75 -7.39
CA GLN A 111 -16.11 13.79 -8.00
C GLN A 111 -16.04 13.66 -9.53
N GLN A 112 -15.91 12.43 -10.05
CA GLN A 112 -15.69 12.18 -11.47
C GLN A 112 -17.02 12.08 -12.26
N TYR A 113 -18.05 11.50 -11.66
CA TYR A 113 -19.30 11.17 -12.35
C TYR A 113 -20.53 11.85 -11.76
N GLY A 114 -20.39 12.66 -10.70
CA GLY A 114 -21.51 13.33 -10.03
C GLY A 114 -22.45 12.38 -9.27
N LEU A 115 -22.06 11.10 -9.09
CA LEU A 115 -22.90 10.11 -8.42
C LEU A 115 -23.05 10.44 -6.92
N PRO A 116 -24.22 10.21 -6.32
CA PRO A 116 -24.38 10.27 -4.86
C PRO A 116 -23.42 9.30 -4.17
N LEU A 117 -22.88 9.66 -3.00
CA LEU A 117 -21.89 8.85 -2.26
C LEU A 117 -22.34 7.39 -2.05
N TRP A 118 -23.63 7.19 -1.73
CA TRP A 118 -24.16 5.85 -1.49
C TRP A 118 -24.15 4.95 -2.74
N GLN A 119 -24.36 5.53 -3.94
CA GLN A 119 -24.30 4.78 -5.20
C GLN A 119 -22.84 4.39 -5.52
N GLY A 120 -21.90 5.31 -5.34
CA GLY A 120 -20.47 5.01 -5.50
C GLY A 120 -19.99 3.93 -4.52
N ALA A 121 -20.44 3.98 -3.27
CA ALA A 121 -20.17 2.95 -2.28
C ALA A 121 -20.74 1.58 -2.68
N LEU A 122 -22.00 1.54 -3.18
CA LEU A 122 -22.63 0.31 -3.65
C LEU A 122 -21.88 -0.31 -4.83
N VAL A 123 -21.48 0.50 -5.81
CA VAL A 123 -20.69 0.01 -6.96
C VAL A 123 -19.39 -0.62 -6.47
N MET A 124 -18.67 0.05 -5.55
CA MET A 124 -17.43 -0.48 -5.00
C MET A 124 -17.65 -1.77 -4.21
N MET A 125 -18.69 -1.83 -3.37
CA MET A 125 -19.04 -3.03 -2.60
C MET A 125 -19.34 -4.21 -3.52
N LEU A 126 -20.08 -4.01 -4.61
CA LEU A 126 -20.36 -5.06 -5.61
C LEU A 126 -19.08 -5.57 -6.26
N LEU A 127 -18.18 -4.66 -6.67
CA LEU A 127 -16.88 -5.05 -7.24
C LEU A 127 -16.04 -5.87 -6.26
N VAL A 128 -16.02 -5.48 -4.98
CA VAL A 128 -15.32 -6.22 -3.92
C VAL A 128 -15.94 -7.62 -3.77
N VAL A 129 -17.26 -7.73 -3.69
CA VAL A 129 -17.95 -9.04 -3.55
C VAL A 129 -17.63 -9.94 -4.74
N ILE A 130 -17.72 -9.42 -5.98
CA ILE A 130 -17.38 -10.18 -7.20
C ILE A 130 -15.92 -10.66 -7.13
N THR A 131 -15.01 -9.79 -6.72
CA THR A 131 -13.58 -10.14 -6.59
C THR A 131 -13.36 -11.22 -5.54
N LEU A 132 -14.05 -11.16 -4.40
CA LEU A 132 -13.97 -12.16 -3.34
C LEU A 132 -14.51 -13.55 -3.74
N MET A 133 -15.38 -13.63 -4.76
CA MET A 133 -15.83 -14.92 -5.32
C MET A 133 -14.73 -15.61 -6.14
N LEU A 134 -13.66 -14.94 -6.50
CA LEU A 134 -12.54 -15.53 -7.22
C LEU A 134 -11.68 -16.38 -6.29
N ARG A 135 -10.98 -17.37 -6.86
CA ARG A 135 -9.95 -18.13 -6.13
C ARG A 135 -8.76 -17.22 -5.80
N LEU A 136 -8.15 -17.39 -4.62
CA LEU A 136 -7.01 -16.58 -4.14
C LEU A 136 -5.94 -16.33 -5.21
N ARG A 137 -5.53 -17.36 -5.93
CA ARG A 137 -4.54 -17.24 -7.01
C ARG A 137 -4.99 -16.30 -8.14
N LYS A 138 -6.30 -16.28 -8.48
CA LYS A 138 -6.83 -15.33 -9.45
C LYS A 138 -6.85 -13.90 -8.92
N ILE A 139 -7.18 -13.74 -7.63
CA ILE A 139 -7.13 -12.42 -6.97
C ILE A 139 -5.72 -11.86 -7.02
N ILE A 140 -4.69 -12.64 -6.67
CA ILE A 140 -3.29 -12.23 -6.73
C ILE A 140 -2.88 -11.81 -8.16
N LEU A 141 -3.30 -12.58 -9.17
CA LEU A 141 -3.03 -12.24 -10.57
C LEU A 141 -3.71 -10.94 -11.00
N VAL A 142 -4.97 -10.73 -10.65
CA VAL A 142 -5.72 -9.49 -10.97
C VAL A 142 -5.04 -8.29 -10.33
N ILE A 143 -4.71 -8.39 -9.04
CA ILE A 143 -4.00 -7.34 -8.31
C ILE A 143 -2.63 -7.05 -8.95
N GLY A 144 -1.86 -8.08 -9.27
CA GLY A 144 -0.55 -7.94 -9.90
C GLY A 144 -0.59 -7.36 -11.32
N MET A 145 -1.69 -7.57 -12.08
CA MET A 145 -1.86 -6.97 -13.41
C MET A 145 -2.25 -5.48 -13.37
N ILE A 146 -2.94 -5.05 -12.31
CA ILE A 146 -3.33 -3.64 -12.16
C ILE A 146 -2.11 -2.77 -11.86
N THR A 147 -1.11 -3.28 -11.13
CA THR A 147 0.08 -2.53 -10.73
C THR A 147 0.87 -1.91 -11.89
N PRO A 148 1.22 -2.62 -12.97
CA PRO A 148 1.93 -2.00 -14.09
C PRO A 148 1.11 -0.93 -14.80
N ILE A 149 -0.22 -1.06 -14.84
CA ILE A 149 -1.11 -0.02 -15.38
C ILE A 149 -1.04 1.23 -14.49
N LEU A 150 -1.12 1.05 -13.19
CA LEU A 150 -1.03 2.13 -12.20
C LEU A 150 0.33 2.84 -12.28
N ILE A 151 1.43 2.10 -12.38
CA ILE A 151 2.78 2.66 -12.57
C ILE A 151 2.85 3.47 -13.88
N GLY A 152 2.29 2.96 -14.96
CA GLY A 152 2.22 3.67 -16.23
C GLY A 152 1.47 4.99 -16.13
N LEU A 153 0.29 4.99 -15.50
CA LEU A 153 -0.50 6.21 -15.28
C LEU A 153 0.23 7.20 -14.38
N LEU A 154 0.81 6.75 -13.27
CA LEU A 154 1.62 7.61 -12.40
C LEU A 154 2.83 8.20 -13.13
N SER A 155 3.50 7.44 -13.99
CA SER A 155 4.62 7.94 -14.80
C SER A 155 4.19 9.05 -15.73
N ILE A 156 2.98 8.97 -16.33
CA ILE A 156 2.42 10.03 -17.16
C ILE A 156 2.17 11.29 -16.34
N VAL A 157 1.55 11.15 -15.15
CA VAL A 157 1.28 12.29 -14.25
C VAL A 157 2.57 12.96 -13.80
N VAL A 158 3.59 12.18 -13.43
CA VAL A 158 4.92 12.69 -13.06
C VAL A 158 5.56 13.43 -14.23
N TYR A 159 5.52 12.85 -15.43
CA TYR A 159 6.06 13.49 -16.63
C TYR A 159 5.37 14.82 -16.91
N GLN A 160 4.04 14.89 -16.86
CA GLN A 160 3.28 16.12 -17.03
C GLN A 160 3.60 17.16 -15.95
N GLY A 161 3.72 16.73 -14.69
CA GLY A 161 4.12 17.59 -13.58
C GLY A 161 5.49 18.20 -13.81
N LEU A 162 6.48 17.38 -14.19
CA LEU A 162 7.85 17.85 -14.48
C LEU A 162 7.93 18.76 -15.70
N SER A 163 7.12 18.49 -16.75
CA SER A 163 7.12 19.30 -17.97
C SER A 163 6.47 20.68 -17.79
N ASN A 164 5.57 20.81 -16.83
CA ASN A 164 4.84 22.05 -16.54
C ASN A 164 5.35 22.76 -15.28
N GLN A 165 6.52 22.38 -14.78
CA GLN A 165 7.11 23.03 -13.61
C GLN A 165 7.44 24.51 -13.92
N THR A 166 6.84 25.39 -13.12
CA THR A 166 7.19 26.81 -13.04
C THR A 166 8.06 27.12 -11.85
N GLU A 167 8.10 26.23 -10.85
CA GLU A 167 8.76 26.40 -9.56
C GLU A 167 10.00 25.51 -9.45
N THR A 168 11.00 25.99 -8.73
CA THR A 168 12.27 25.28 -8.52
C THR A 168 12.18 24.41 -7.26
N PHE A 169 13.02 23.39 -7.14
CA PHE A 169 13.13 22.55 -5.92
C PHE A 169 13.39 23.36 -4.63
N ALA A 170 13.98 24.58 -4.75
CA ALA A 170 14.18 25.47 -3.63
C ALA A 170 12.88 26.05 -3.07
N ASP A 171 11.90 26.28 -3.95
CA ASP A 171 10.61 26.90 -3.61
C ASP A 171 9.67 25.94 -2.87
N LEU A 172 9.99 24.64 -2.85
CA LEU A 172 9.24 23.63 -2.10
C LEU A 172 9.16 23.94 -0.60
N ASN A 173 10.19 24.55 -0.02
CA ASN A 173 10.18 24.90 1.39
C ASN A 173 9.23 26.06 1.70
N ASP A 174 9.13 27.03 0.81
CA ASP A 174 8.20 28.16 0.97
C ASP A 174 6.75 27.69 0.81
N TYR A 175 6.50 26.76 -0.13
CA TYR A 175 5.18 26.12 -0.29
C TYR A 175 4.78 25.31 0.95
N VAL A 176 5.73 24.60 1.58
CA VAL A 176 5.50 23.85 2.82
C VAL A 176 5.14 24.78 3.98
N ILE A 177 5.75 25.95 4.07
CA ILE A 177 5.41 26.96 5.09
C ILE A 177 3.95 27.43 4.90
N LEU A 178 3.52 27.66 3.66
CA LEU A 178 2.14 28.05 3.34
C LEU A 178 1.11 26.97 3.69
N VAL A 179 1.43 25.71 3.42
CA VAL A 179 0.51 24.58 3.65
C VAL A 179 0.67 23.98 5.05
N GLY A 180 1.86 24.11 5.66
CA GLY A 180 2.17 23.56 6.98
C GLY A 180 1.28 24.12 8.09
N ASN A 181 0.80 25.35 7.97
CA ASN A 181 -0.17 25.96 8.89
C ASN A 181 -1.56 25.33 8.83
N THR A 182 -1.85 24.52 7.82
CA THR A 182 -3.15 23.84 7.61
C THR A 182 -3.11 22.35 7.94
N LEU A 183 -1.90 21.78 8.12
CA LEU A 183 -1.74 20.36 8.46
C LEU A 183 -1.64 20.19 9.98
N PRO A 184 -2.25 19.15 10.55
CA PRO A 184 -2.09 18.86 11.97
C PRO A 184 -0.63 18.51 12.27
N ASP A 185 -0.08 19.09 13.36
CA ASP A 185 1.28 18.83 13.90
C ASP A 185 1.46 17.39 14.44
N THR A 186 0.92 16.41 13.73
CA THR A 186 0.86 15.03 14.20
C THR A 186 2.16 14.25 13.99
N LEU A 187 3.02 14.73 13.08
CA LEU A 187 4.26 14.04 12.73
C LEU A 187 5.43 15.00 12.88
N PRO A 188 6.29 14.82 13.91
CA PRO A 188 7.30 15.81 14.26
C PRO A 188 8.47 15.88 13.27
N ASN A 189 8.76 14.79 12.54
CA ASN A 189 9.94 14.68 11.66
C ASN A 189 9.65 13.80 10.45
N TRP A 190 10.31 14.08 9.32
CA TRP A 190 10.20 13.35 8.07
C TRP A 190 10.47 11.83 8.19
N TRP A 191 11.43 11.43 9.02
CA TRP A 191 11.77 10.02 9.24
C TRP A 191 10.70 9.31 10.10
N VAL A 192 10.10 10.01 11.08
CA VAL A 192 8.98 9.49 11.87
C VAL A 192 7.76 9.29 10.96
N ALA A 193 7.50 10.23 10.07
CA ALA A 193 6.44 10.14 9.08
C ALA A 193 6.65 8.93 8.15
N ALA A 194 7.86 8.74 7.62
CA ALA A 194 8.20 7.61 6.79
C ALA A 194 8.02 6.27 7.52
N LEU A 195 8.50 6.15 8.76
CA LEU A 195 8.32 4.95 9.60
C LEU A 195 6.85 4.67 9.88
N ASN A 196 6.08 5.70 10.22
CA ASN A 196 4.65 5.57 10.49
C ASN A 196 3.90 5.08 9.26
N HIS A 197 4.17 5.66 8.09
CA HIS A 197 3.55 5.25 6.83
C HIS A 197 3.88 3.79 6.48
N VAL A 198 5.16 3.39 6.57
CA VAL A 198 5.58 2.00 6.33
C VAL A 198 4.90 1.04 7.32
N ALA A 199 4.85 1.40 8.60
CA ALA A 199 4.21 0.56 9.62
C ALA A 199 2.71 0.41 9.36
N MET A 200 2.00 1.50 9.07
CA MET A 200 0.57 1.52 8.78
C MET A 200 0.23 0.64 7.57
N MET A 201 0.92 0.85 6.46
CA MET A 201 0.70 0.09 5.22
C MET A 201 1.10 -1.38 5.36
N THR A 202 2.18 -1.67 6.11
CA THR A 202 2.59 -3.04 6.41
C THR A 202 1.50 -3.77 7.19
N VAL A 203 0.93 -3.16 8.22
CA VAL A 203 -0.14 -3.79 9.02
C VAL A 203 -1.39 -4.01 8.17
N ALA A 204 -1.80 -3.01 7.37
CA ALA A 204 -2.93 -3.12 6.46
C ALA A 204 -2.74 -4.23 5.41
N GLY A 205 -1.54 -4.33 4.84
CA GLY A 205 -1.18 -5.29 3.80
C GLY A 205 -0.68 -6.65 4.31
N PHE A 206 -0.45 -6.81 5.63
CA PHE A 206 0.23 -7.97 6.21
C PHE A 206 -0.41 -9.31 5.83
N GLY A 207 -1.73 -9.39 5.97
CA GLY A 207 -2.46 -10.62 5.68
C GLY A 207 -2.30 -11.08 4.24
N MET A 208 -2.46 -10.15 3.29
CA MET A 208 -2.37 -10.46 1.86
C MET A 208 -0.93 -10.75 1.44
N SER A 209 0.05 -10.02 1.97
CA SER A 209 1.48 -10.25 1.69
C SER A 209 1.93 -11.66 2.12
N LEU A 210 1.45 -12.14 3.27
CA LEU A 210 1.69 -13.53 3.70
C LEU A 210 1.03 -14.56 2.76
N VAL A 211 -0.17 -14.28 2.27
CA VAL A 211 -0.88 -15.16 1.34
C VAL A 211 -0.19 -15.20 -0.02
N ILE A 212 0.25 -14.06 -0.54
CA ILE A 212 1.05 -13.98 -1.77
C ILE A 212 2.28 -14.89 -1.66
N GLY A 213 3.04 -14.77 -0.56
CA GLY A 213 4.16 -15.64 -0.29
C GLY A 213 3.75 -17.12 -0.18
N GLY A 214 2.63 -17.41 0.49
CA GLY A 214 2.13 -18.77 0.72
C GLY A 214 1.74 -19.53 -0.55
N GLU A 215 1.26 -18.83 -1.57
CA GLU A 215 0.91 -19.38 -2.89
C GLU A 215 2.15 -19.65 -3.75
N GLU A 216 3.29 -18.99 -3.46
CA GLU A 216 4.52 -19.16 -4.22
C GLU A 216 5.27 -20.43 -3.81
N LYS A 217 5.64 -21.26 -4.80
CA LYS A 217 6.34 -22.52 -4.57
C LYS A 217 7.85 -22.34 -4.36
N ASN A 218 8.42 -21.35 -5.04
CA ASN A 218 9.87 -21.12 -5.04
C ASN A 218 10.25 -20.05 -4.00
N ALA A 219 11.03 -20.47 -2.99
CA ALA A 219 11.44 -19.56 -1.92
C ALA A 219 12.23 -18.35 -2.43
N LYS A 220 13.08 -18.51 -3.45
CA LYS A 220 13.83 -17.39 -4.03
C LYS A 220 12.91 -16.40 -4.74
N VAL A 221 11.88 -16.89 -5.45
CA VAL A 221 10.89 -16.05 -6.12
C VAL A 221 10.11 -15.25 -5.08
N ALA A 222 9.68 -15.88 -3.98
CA ALA A 222 8.97 -15.20 -2.91
C ALA A 222 9.84 -14.11 -2.24
N LEU A 223 11.10 -14.42 -1.91
CA LEU A 223 12.02 -13.49 -1.25
C LEU A 223 12.35 -12.29 -2.14
N TYR A 224 12.77 -12.52 -3.37
CA TYR A 224 13.13 -11.43 -4.30
C TYR A 224 11.91 -10.69 -4.86
N GLY A 225 10.76 -11.33 -4.92
CA GLY A 225 9.51 -10.67 -5.30
C GLY A 225 8.90 -9.84 -4.17
N GLY A 226 9.29 -10.09 -2.91
CA GLY A 226 8.92 -9.26 -1.77
C GLY A 226 9.86 -8.08 -1.53
N ALA A 227 11.09 -8.13 -2.06
CA ALA A 227 12.09 -7.07 -1.94
C ALA A 227 11.93 -6.02 -3.04
#